data_98e6bb1382b59b73d5316dc259071680
#
_entry.id   98e6bb1382b59b73d5316dc259071680
#
_cell.length_a   1.000
_cell.length_b   1.000
_cell.length_c   1.000
_cell.angle_alpha   90.00
_cell.angle_beta   90.00
_cell.angle_gamma   90.00
#
_symmetry.space_group_name_H-M   'P 1'
#
loop_
_entity.id
_entity.type
_entity.pdbx_description
1 polymer ?
#
loop_
_entity_poly.entity_id
_entity_poly.type
_entity_poly.pdbx_seq_one_letter_code
_entity_poly.pdbx_strand_id
1 'polypeptide(L)'
;MEYGGNKTLKEFIDDKNSNGELIKPETINSIIKQICLGLKEIHDAGITHRDLKPANIFIDENLRIKIGDFGVSTSSNYFTTQIGTLEYAAPELQVKKKSGDKFSNKVDIYSLGCIFYELFTLSNYYGDKIYNSIKEINTNFYDEKWQKLINLMLSLNPDERPNIDEIFNYLD
;
A
#
# COMPACT_ATOMS: atom_id res chain seq x y z
N MET A 1 -19.90 -5.91 -17.34
CA MET A 1 -18.51 -5.57 -16.94
C MET A 1 -17.67 -6.81 -17.14
N GLU A 2 -16.82 -6.83 -18.15
CA GLU A 2 -15.88 -7.94 -18.37
C GLU A 2 -14.73 -7.80 -17.38
N TYR A 3 -14.77 -8.53 -16.26
CA TYR A 3 -13.62 -8.79 -15.44
C TYR A 3 -13.10 -10.19 -15.79
N GLY A 4 -12.54 -10.33 -17.00
CA GLY A 4 -11.86 -11.55 -17.40
C GLY A 4 -10.47 -11.59 -16.76
N GLY A 5 -10.24 -12.55 -15.86
CA GLY A 5 -8.90 -13.05 -15.53
C GLY A 5 -7.97 -12.21 -14.69
N ASN A 6 -8.41 -11.12 -14.07
CA ASN A 6 -7.54 -10.30 -13.22
C ASN A 6 -7.48 -10.90 -11.82
N LYS A 7 -6.27 -11.20 -11.33
CA LYS A 7 -6.05 -11.53 -9.93
C LYS A 7 -5.75 -10.26 -9.12
N THR A 8 -5.88 -10.36 -7.80
CA THR A 8 -5.47 -9.29 -6.90
C THR A 8 -3.95 -9.26 -6.73
N LEU A 9 -3.42 -8.10 -6.35
CA LEU A 9 -2.01 -7.99 -5.97
C LEU A 9 -1.68 -8.89 -4.78
N LYS A 10 -2.65 -9.14 -3.88
CA LYS A 10 -2.49 -10.09 -2.77
C LYS A 10 -2.20 -11.49 -3.28
N GLU A 11 -3.03 -11.99 -4.19
CA GLU A 11 -2.83 -13.32 -4.81
C GLU A 11 -1.51 -13.40 -5.57
N PHE A 12 -1.09 -12.32 -6.23
CA PHE A 12 0.22 -12.26 -6.90
C PHE A 12 1.39 -12.38 -5.90
N ILE A 13 1.34 -11.66 -4.77
CA ILE A 13 2.36 -11.72 -3.72
C ILE A 13 2.39 -13.11 -3.07
N ASP A 14 1.22 -13.68 -2.77
CA ASP A 14 1.09 -15.00 -2.16
C ASP A 14 1.64 -16.12 -3.05
N ASP A 15 1.40 -16.05 -4.36
CA ASP A 15 1.98 -16.97 -5.33
C ASP A 15 3.51 -16.90 -5.33
N LYS A 16 4.08 -15.68 -5.32
CA LYS A 16 5.54 -15.48 -5.27
C LYS A 16 6.14 -16.04 -3.98
N ASN A 17 5.50 -15.74 -2.86
CA ASN A 17 5.93 -16.24 -1.55
C ASN A 17 5.86 -17.79 -1.48
N SER A 18 4.78 -18.39 -1.96
CA SER A 18 4.58 -19.85 -1.97
C SER A 18 5.62 -20.59 -2.81
N ASN A 19 6.08 -19.95 -3.89
CA ASN A 19 7.12 -20.50 -4.76
C ASN A 19 8.55 -20.21 -4.26
N GLY A 20 8.72 -19.41 -3.20
CA GLY A 20 10.02 -18.95 -2.72
C GLY A 20 10.75 -18.04 -3.71
N GLU A 21 10.00 -17.33 -4.57
CA GLU A 21 10.54 -16.48 -5.63
C GLU A 21 10.49 -15.01 -5.25
N LEU A 22 11.64 -14.32 -5.22
CA LEU A 22 11.67 -12.88 -5.12
C LEU A 22 11.05 -12.25 -6.40
N ILE A 23 10.34 -11.13 -6.21
CA ILE A 23 9.82 -10.36 -7.33
C ILE A 23 10.98 -9.56 -7.95
N LYS A 24 11.16 -9.66 -9.26
CA LYS A 24 12.25 -8.93 -9.96
C LYS A 24 12.13 -7.42 -9.78
N PRO A 25 13.25 -6.69 -9.63
CA PRO A 25 13.24 -5.23 -9.43
C PRO A 25 12.43 -4.49 -10.50
N GLU A 26 12.55 -4.87 -11.78
CA GLU A 26 11.82 -4.24 -12.88
C GLU A 26 10.30 -4.43 -12.74
N THR A 27 9.89 -5.62 -12.28
CA THR A 27 8.48 -5.93 -12.01
C THR A 27 7.94 -5.10 -10.86
N ILE A 28 8.70 -5.00 -9.74
CA ILE A 28 8.31 -4.16 -8.60
C ILE A 28 8.20 -2.70 -9.03
N ASN A 29 9.21 -2.17 -9.74
CA ASN A 29 9.21 -0.78 -10.19
C ASN A 29 8.01 -0.48 -11.08
N SER A 30 7.66 -1.40 -12.00
CA SER A 30 6.48 -1.25 -12.86
C SER A 30 5.18 -1.24 -12.05
N ILE A 31 5.02 -2.16 -11.08
CA ILE A 31 3.84 -2.25 -10.21
C ILE A 31 3.71 -0.98 -9.36
N ILE A 32 4.78 -0.57 -8.67
CA ILE A 32 4.81 0.61 -7.81
C ILE A 32 4.45 1.87 -8.60
N LYS A 33 5.07 2.07 -9.77
CA LYS A 33 4.80 3.24 -10.62
C LYS A 33 3.33 3.35 -10.99
N GLN A 34 2.70 2.26 -11.37
CA GLN A 34 1.28 2.24 -11.73
C GLN A 34 0.37 2.49 -10.52
N ILE A 35 0.67 1.91 -9.35
CA ILE A 35 -0.09 2.17 -8.12
C ILE A 35 0.02 3.64 -7.74
N CYS A 36 1.22 4.23 -7.78
CA CYS A 36 1.43 5.64 -7.47
C CYS A 36 0.68 6.57 -8.44
N LEU A 37 0.67 6.25 -9.74
CA LEU A 37 -0.10 7.02 -10.73
C LEU A 37 -1.59 6.99 -10.42
N GLY A 38 -2.16 5.80 -10.19
CA GLY A 38 -3.58 5.67 -9.85
C GLY A 38 -3.93 6.36 -8.53
N LEU A 39 -3.07 6.26 -7.50
CA LEU A 39 -3.30 6.93 -6.22
C LEU A 39 -3.18 8.46 -6.35
N LYS A 40 -2.26 8.94 -7.20
CA LYS A 40 -2.16 10.37 -7.49
C LYS A 40 -3.44 10.91 -8.12
N GLU A 41 -4.02 10.25 -9.10
CA GLU A 41 -5.29 10.65 -9.71
C GLU A 41 -6.41 10.74 -8.68
N ILE A 42 -6.48 9.79 -7.74
CA ILE A 42 -7.44 9.79 -6.63
C ILE A 42 -7.23 11.02 -5.73
N HIS A 43 -5.99 11.29 -5.33
CA HIS A 43 -5.65 12.40 -4.45
C HIS A 43 -5.86 13.77 -5.14
N ASP A 44 -5.54 13.90 -6.43
CA ASP A 44 -5.76 15.11 -7.23
C ASP A 44 -7.27 15.41 -7.39
N ALA A 45 -8.13 14.37 -7.39
CA ALA A 45 -9.57 14.51 -7.34
C ALA A 45 -10.12 14.90 -5.94
N GLY A 46 -9.26 15.11 -4.95
CA GLY A 46 -9.62 15.44 -3.57
C GLY A 46 -10.21 14.27 -2.78
N ILE A 47 -9.96 13.03 -3.23
CA ILE A 47 -10.45 11.81 -2.62
C ILE A 47 -9.33 11.15 -1.83
N THR A 48 -9.66 10.63 -0.64
CA THR A 48 -8.80 9.74 0.15
C THR A 48 -9.39 8.34 0.07
N HIS A 49 -8.61 7.34 -0.28
CA HIS A 49 -9.08 5.95 -0.51
C HIS A 49 -9.49 5.25 0.78
N ARG A 50 -8.66 5.33 1.83
CA ARG A 50 -8.86 4.83 3.21
C ARG A 50 -8.88 3.31 3.40
N ASP A 51 -8.97 2.52 2.34
CA ASP A 51 -8.90 1.05 2.38
C ASP A 51 -7.94 0.52 1.30
N LEU A 52 -6.80 1.21 1.13
CA LEU A 52 -5.77 0.78 0.19
C LEU A 52 -5.05 -0.45 0.75
N LYS A 53 -5.11 -1.57 0.02
CA LYS A 53 -4.50 -2.85 0.39
C LYS A 53 -4.30 -3.72 -0.84
N PRO A 54 -3.43 -4.73 -0.82
CA PRO A 54 -3.18 -5.59 -1.99
C PRO A 54 -4.44 -6.29 -2.52
N ALA A 55 -5.42 -6.60 -1.67
CA ALA A 55 -6.68 -7.22 -2.06
C ALA A 55 -7.59 -6.29 -2.90
N ASN A 56 -7.40 -4.96 -2.79
CA ASN A 56 -8.15 -3.95 -3.55
C ASN A 56 -7.38 -3.43 -4.78
N ILE A 57 -6.23 -4.02 -5.09
CA ILE A 57 -5.44 -3.71 -6.27
C ILE A 57 -5.50 -4.90 -7.20
N PHE A 58 -5.98 -4.69 -8.41
CA PHE A 58 -6.09 -5.73 -9.43
C PHE A 58 -4.88 -5.69 -10.36
N ILE A 59 -4.39 -6.85 -10.73
CA ILE A 59 -3.26 -7.03 -11.64
C ILE A 59 -3.64 -8.04 -12.73
N ASP A 60 -3.43 -7.68 -13.99
CA ASP A 60 -3.66 -8.58 -15.11
C ASP A 60 -2.36 -9.33 -15.52
N GLU A 61 -2.48 -10.23 -16.46
CA GLU A 61 -1.37 -11.04 -17.00
C GLU A 61 -0.28 -10.20 -17.69
N ASN A 62 -0.58 -8.95 -18.09
CA ASN A 62 0.37 -7.99 -18.65
C ASN A 62 0.95 -7.06 -17.58
N LEU A 63 0.76 -7.36 -16.29
CA LEU A 63 1.17 -6.54 -15.14
C LEU A 63 0.54 -5.14 -15.14
N ARG A 64 -0.64 -4.96 -15.73
CA ARG A 64 -1.39 -3.70 -15.65
C ARG A 64 -2.17 -3.66 -14.34
N ILE A 65 -2.07 -2.52 -13.65
CA ILE A 65 -2.63 -2.29 -12.33
C ILE A 65 -3.91 -1.47 -12.43
N LYS A 66 -4.89 -1.83 -11.61
CA LYS A 66 -6.08 -1.03 -11.34
C LYS A 66 -6.35 -1.01 -9.85
N ILE A 67 -6.48 0.20 -9.27
CA ILE A 67 -6.96 0.37 -7.90
C ILE A 67 -8.48 0.29 -7.95
N GLY A 68 -9.06 -0.56 -7.11
CA GLY A 68 -10.50 -0.78 -7.02
C GLY A 68 -11.02 -0.58 -5.61
N ASP A 69 -12.32 -0.76 -5.47
CA ASP A 69 -13.08 -0.68 -4.23
C ASP A 69 -13.01 0.66 -3.50
N PHE A 70 -13.64 1.66 -4.12
CA PHE A 70 -13.88 2.98 -3.53
C PHE A 70 -15.06 2.99 -2.54
N GLY A 71 -15.58 1.82 -2.12
CA GLY A 71 -16.79 1.68 -1.32
C GLY A 71 -16.75 2.36 0.05
N VAL A 72 -15.56 2.73 0.56
CA VAL A 72 -15.38 3.35 1.88
C VAL A 72 -15.05 4.84 1.79
N SER A 73 -14.92 5.39 0.56
CA SER A 73 -14.36 6.71 0.33
C SER A 73 -15.25 7.90 0.70
N THR A 74 -16.54 7.74 0.98
CA THR A 74 -17.42 8.91 0.98
C THR A 74 -18.30 9.17 2.20
N SER A 75 -18.52 8.33 3.16
CA SER A 75 -19.52 8.74 4.18
C SER A 75 -19.67 7.96 5.47
N SER A 76 -18.88 7.00 5.82
CA SER A 76 -19.10 6.35 7.12
C SER A 76 -17.93 6.56 8.09
N ASN A 77 -18.23 7.28 9.18
CA ASN A 77 -17.39 7.37 10.38
C ASN A 77 -17.32 6.03 11.14
N TYR A 78 -17.67 4.92 10.50
CA TYR A 78 -17.68 3.60 11.09
C TYR A 78 -16.61 2.74 10.44
N PHE A 79 -15.53 2.50 11.19
CA PHE A 79 -14.68 1.36 10.95
C PHE A 79 -15.53 0.10 11.11
N THR A 80 -15.78 -0.61 10.03
CA THR A 80 -16.15 -2.00 10.11
C THR A 80 -14.94 -2.73 10.68
N THR A 81 -15.08 -3.22 11.90
CA THR A 81 -14.10 -4.00 12.65
C THR A 81 -13.89 -5.40 12.02
N GLN A 82 -13.57 -5.46 10.74
CA GLN A 82 -13.03 -6.67 10.15
C GLN A 82 -11.52 -6.64 10.35
N ILE A 83 -11.01 -7.62 11.07
CA ILE A 83 -9.60 -7.75 11.47
C ILE A 83 -8.63 -7.56 10.28
N GLY A 84 -9.01 -7.96 9.05
CA GLY A 84 -8.21 -7.77 7.84
C GLY A 84 -8.02 -6.33 7.37
N THR A 85 -8.91 -5.42 7.72
CA THR A 85 -8.82 -4.01 7.29
C THR A 85 -7.83 -3.20 8.14
N LEU A 86 -7.51 -3.66 9.37
CA LEU A 86 -6.58 -2.96 10.27
C LEU A 86 -5.11 -3.13 9.87
N GLU A 87 -4.77 -4.16 9.14
CA GLU A 87 -3.38 -4.51 8.79
C GLU A 87 -2.66 -3.43 7.97
N TYR A 88 -3.41 -2.68 7.16
CA TYR A 88 -2.90 -1.61 6.31
C TYR A 88 -3.31 -0.22 6.79
N ALA A 89 -4.14 -0.16 7.84
CA ALA A 89 -4.68 1.10 8.34
C ALA A 89 -3.63 1.91 9.09
N ALA A 90 -3.50 3.18 8.72
CA ALA A 90 -2.63 4.11 9.44
C ALA A 90 -3.01 4.22 10.92
N PRO A 91 -2.03 4.39 11.83
CA PRO A 91 -2.28 4.42 13.28
C PRO A 91 -3.34 5.44 13.70
N GLU A 92 -3.36 6.60 13.07
CA GLU A 92 -4.33 7.65 13.34
C GLU A 92 -5.77 7.27 12.96
N LEU A 93 -5.94 6.32 12.06
CA LEU A 93 -7.26 5.77 11.73
C LEU A 93 -7.79 4.84 12.82
N GLN A 94 -6.91 4.24 13.62
CA GLN A 94 -7.26 3.31 14.69
C GLN A 94 -7.69 4.03 15.97
N VAL A 95 -7.46 5.34 16.06
CA VAL A 95 -7.84 6.16 17.21
C VAL A 95 -9.21 6.80 16.95
N LYS A 96 -10.15 6.66 17.91
CA LYS A 96 -11.46 7.33 17.80
C LYS A 96 -11.25 8.85 17.70
N LYS A 97 -11.51 9.42 16.53
CA LYS A 97 -11.57 10.86 16.33
C LYS A 97 -12.97 11.40 16.63
N LYS A 98 -13.04 12.70 16.93
CA LYS A 98 -14.33 13.40 17.09
C LYS A 98 -15.07 13.45 15.74
N SER A 99 -16.39 13.43 15.77
CA SER A 99 -17.20 13.58 14.54
C SER A 99 -16.83 14.88 13.83
N GLY A 100 -16.45 14.78 12.56
CA GLY A 100 -16.07 15.93 11.73
C GLY A 100 -14.58 16.07 11.39
N ASP A 101 -13.69 15.32 12.04
CA ASP A 101 -12.26 15.34 11.69
C ASP A 101 -12.03 14.73 10.30
N LYS A 102 -11.43 15.50 9.42
CA LYS A 102 -10.99 15.00 8.11
C LYS A 102 -9.64 14.31 8.25
N PHE A 103 -9.50 13.16 7.59
CA PHE A 103 -8.21 12.50 7.46
C PHE A 103 -7.47 13.07 6.24
N SER A 104 -6.18 13.29 6.41
CA SER A 104 -5.29 13.67 5.31
C SER A 104 -5.03 12.46 4.40
N ASN A 105 -4.69 12.70 3.14
CA ASN A 105 -4.22 11.68 2.19
C ASN A 105 -2.99 10.89 2.70
N LYS A 106 -2.34 11.34 3.77
CA LYS A 106 -1.22 10.66 4.43
C LYS A 106 -1.60 9.28 5.01
N VAL A 107 -2.90 9.02 5.24
CA VAL A 107 -3.36 7.68 5.63
C VAL A 107 -3.16 6.65 4.51
N ASP A 108 -3.41 7.06 3.25
CA ASP A 108 -3.18 6.21 2.09
C ASP A 108 -1.67 5.99 1.83
N ILE A 109 -0.83 6.98 2.17
CA ILE A 109 0.63 6.85 2.07
C ILE A 109 1.16 5.78 3.05
N TYR A 110 0.62 5.72 4.27
CA TYR A 110 0.96 4.64 5.20
C TYR A 110 0.56 3.27 4.65
N SER A 111 -0.68 3.16 4.15
CA SER A 111 -1.17 1.92 3.53
C SER A 111 -0.32 1.50 2.34
N LEU A 112 0.09 2.46 1.51
CA LEU A 112 1.02 2.25 0.39
C LEU A 112 2.40 1.77 0.89
N GLY A 113 2.88 2.30 2.01
CA GLY A 113 4.12 1.84 2.67
C GLY A 113 4.05 0.38 3.08
N CYS A 114 2.91 -0.08 3.64
CA CYS A 114 2.68 -1.48 3.95
C CYS A 114 2.70 -2.36 2.68
N ILE A 115 2.09 -1.89 1.58
CA ILE A 115 2.10 -2.59 0.29
C ILE A 115 3.52 -2.69 -0.27
N PHE A 116 4.30 -1.60 -0.21
CA PHE A 116 5.70 -1.64 -0.65
C PHE A 116 6.50 -2.65 0.19
N TYR A 117 6.35 -2.61 1.52
CA TYR A 117 6.99 -3.59 2.38
C TYR A 117 6.69 -5.03 1.94
N GLU A 118 5.43 -5.37 1.68
CA GLU A 118 5.05 -6.72 1.21
C GLU A 118 5.66 -7.07 -0.16
N LEU A 119 5.72 -6.13 -1.10
CA LEU A 119 6.32 -6.37 -2.42
C LEU A 119 7.81 -6.71 -2.33
N PHE A 120 8.55 -6.05 -1.41
CA PHE A 120 9.99 -6.25 -1.27
C PHE A 120 10.37 -7.42 -0.35
N THR A 121 9.53 -7.74 0.65
CA THR A 121 9.86 -8.75 1.67
C THR A 121 9.02 -10.02 1.58
N LEU A 122 7.94 -10.01 0.80
CA LEU A 122 6.92 -11.05 0.73
C LEU A 122 6.32 -11.38 2.11
N SER A 123 6.28 -10.38 3.00
CA SER A 123 5.81 -10.48 4.38
C SER A 123 4.86 -9.36 4.71
N ASN A 124 3.83 -9.64 5.50
CA ASN A 124 2.89 -8.61 5.96
C ASN A 124 3.51 -7.76 7.07
N TYR A 125 3.57 -6.44 6.87
CA TYR A 125 4.19 -5.51 7.81
C TYR A 125 3.53 -5.53 9.20
N TYR A 126 2.19 -5.57 9.25
CA TYR A 126 1.46 -5.56 10.51
C TYR A 126 1.74 -6.82 11.34
N GLY A 127 1.76 -7.98 10.70
CA GLY A 127 2.13 -9.24 11.33
C GLY A 127 3.58 -9.20 11.83
N ASP A 128 4.52 -8.81 10.99
CA ASP A 128 5.94 -8.71 11.38
C ASP A 128 6.15 -7.72 12.53
N LYS A 129 5.42 -6.60 12.55
CA LYS A 129 5.48 -5.62 13.65
C LYS A 129 4.96 -6.20 14.96
N ILE A 130 3.83 -6.93 14.96
CA ILE A 130 3.28 -7.55 16.17
C ILE A 130 4.24 -8.57 16.75
N TYR A 131 4.86 -9.40 15.90
CA TYR A 131 5.78 -10.44 16.32
C TYR A 131 7.24 -9.96 16.48
N ASN A 132 7.48 -8.64 16.37
CA ASN A 132 8.80 -8.01 16.42
C ASN A 132 9.82 -8.66 15.46
N SER A 133 9.34 -8.98 14.26
CA SER A 133 10.08 -9.65 13.18
C SER A 133 10.16 -8.82 11.89
N ILE A 134 10.16 -7.48 12.03
CA ILE A 134 10.26 -6.58 10.87
C ILE A 134 11.52 -6.90 10.07
N LYS A 135 11.31 -7.14 8.78
CA LYS A 135 12.37 -7.49 7.84
C LYS A 135 12.95 -6.24 7.19
N GLU A 136 14.24 -6.26 6.95
CA GLU A 136 14.87 -5.33 6.02
C GLU A 136 14.75 -5.85 4.59
N ILE A 137 14.69 -4.94 3.62
CA ILE A 137 14.71 -5.34 2.22
C ILE A 137 16.09 -5.91 1.87
N ASN A 138 16.12 -6.85 0.94
CA ASN A 138 17.38 -7.45 0.49
C ASN A 138 18.15 -6.47 -0.41
N THR A 139 19.05 -5.68 0.17
CA THR A 139 19.84 -4.66 -0.55
C THR A 139 20.87 -5.24 -1.53
N ASN A 140 21.14 -6.54 -1.47
CA ASN A 140 21.93 -7.21 -2.52
C ASN A 140 21.13 -7.41 -3.81
N PHE A 141 19.79 -7.26 -3.74
CA PHE A 141 18.89 -7.49 -4.86
C PHE A 141 18.09 -6.24 -5.24
N TYR A 142 17.81 -5.36 -4.25
CA TYR A 142 17.05 -4.13 -4.44
C TYR A 142 17.86 -2.91 -4.01
N ASP A 143 17.59 -1.75 -4.60
CA ASP A 143 18.22 -0.48 -4.21
C ASP A 143 17.85 -0.10 -2.77
N GLU A 144 18.85 0.31 -1.98
CA GLU A 144 18.70 0.75 -0.59
C GLU A 144 17.73 1.94 -0.43
N LYS A 145 17.54 2.73 -1.48
CA LYS A 145 16.60 3.86 -1.48
C LYS A 145 15.20 3.44 -1.07
N TRP A 146 14.78 2.20 -1.40
CA TRP A 146 13.46 1.68 -1.08
C TRP A 146 13.27 1.48 0.43
N GLN A 147 14.29 1.01 1.14
CA GLN A 147 14.20 0.87 2.60
C GLN A 147 13.97 2.23 3.26
N LYS A 148 14.67 3.27 2.81
CA LYS A 148 14.53 4.64 3.34
C LYS A 148 13.12 5.18 3.06
N LEU A 149 12.62 5.00 1.85
CA LEU A 149 11.28 5.43 1.47
C LEU A 149 10.20 4.72 2.29
N ILE A 150 10.27 3.39 2.39
CA ILE A 150 9.30 2.59 3.16
C ILE A 150 9.28 3.06 4.62
N ASN A 151 10.43 3.29 5.24
CA ASN A 151 10.49 3.77 6.62
C ASN A 151 9.81 5.13 6.79
N LEU A 152 9.99 6.06 5.85
CA LEU A 152 9.30 7.36 5.87
C LEU A 152 7.78 7.20 5.71
N MET A 153 7.34 6.35 4.77
CA MET A 153 5.92 6.11 4.54
C MET A 153 5.22 5.49 5.75
N LEU A 154 5.94 4.66 6.52
CA LEU A 154 5.45 3.97 7.71
C LEU A 154 5.62 4.76 9.01
N SER A 155 6.05 6.04 8.93
CA SER A 155 6.14 6.90 10.13
C SER A 155 4.81 6.96 10.88
N LEU A 156 4.89 6.91 12.23
CA LEU A 156 3.72 7.08 13.10
C LEU A 156 3.16 8.50 13.03
N ASN A 157 4.03 9.49 12.75
CA ASN A 157 3.63 10.87 12.53
C ASN A 157 3.25 11.07 11.05
N PRO A 158 1.97 11.38 10.72
CA PRO A 158 1.54 11.60 9.34
C PRO A 158 2.32 12.71 8.62
N ASP A 159 2.78 13.74 9.33
CA ASP A 159 3.48 14.90 8.75
C ASP A 159 4.88 14.52 8.22
N GLU A 160 5.48 13.47 8.75
CA GLU A 160 6.79 12.97 8.30
C GLU A 160 6.68 12.09 7.04
N ARG A 161 5.49 11.60 6.72
CA ARG A 161 5.28 10.80 5.52
C ARG A 161 5.39 11.69 4.28
N PRO A 162 6.04 11.23 3.21
CA PRO A 162 6.03 11.95 1.94
C PRO A 162 4.61 12.09 1.39
N ASN A 163 4.37 13.07 0.53
CA ASN A 163 3.18 13.10 -0.31
C ASN A 163 3.42 12.24 -1.56
N ILE A 164 2.37 12.04 -2.37
CA ILE A 164 2.47 11.17 -3.53
C ILE A 164 3.46 11.71 -4.58
N ASP A 165 3.57 13.02 -4.75
CA ASP A 165 4.51 13.64 -5.69
C ASP A 165 5.96 13.46 -5.24
N GLU A 166 6.23 13.54 -3.94
CA GLU A 166 7.57 13.28 -3.37
C GLU A 166 8.00 11.82 -3.58
N ILE A 167 7.05 10.87 -3.55
CA ILE A 167 7.33 9.46 -3.84
C ILE A 167 7.80 9.27 -5.29
N PHE A 168 7.28 10.02 -6.25
CA PHE A 168 7.71 9.94 -7.65
C PHE A 168 9.20 10.22 -7.82
N ASN A 169 9.82 11.05 -6.97
CA ASN A 169 11.26 11.32 -7.01
C ASN A 169 12.13 10.08 -6.72
N TYR A 170 11.54 9.02 -6.16
CA TYR A 170 12.22 7.74 -5.93
C TYR A 170 12.02 6.74 -7.09
N LEU A 171 11.12 7.04 -8.03
CA LEU A 171 10.78 6.14 -9.13
C LEU A 171 11.68 6.34 -10.37
N ASP A 172 12.37 7.45 -10.42
CA ASP A 172 13.37 7.81 -11.44
C ASP A 172 14.76 7.38 -10.93
#